data_73c7f8fa88fb43a0999cdb8d4ac5fdfc
#
_entry.id   73c7f8fa88fb43a0999cdb8d4ac5fdfc
#
_cell.length_a   1.000
_cell.length_b   1.000
_cell.length_c   1.000
_cell.angle_alpha   90.00
_cell.angle_beta   90.00
_cell.angle_gamma   90.00
#
_symmetry.space_group_name_H-M   'P 1'
#
loop_
_entity.id
_entity.type
_entity.pdbx_description
1 polymer ?
#
loop_
_entity_poly.entity_id
_entity_poly.type
_entity_poly.pdbx_seq_one_letter_code
_entity_poly.pdbx_strand_id
1 'polypeptide(L)'
;MEKLLHYVWKHRILPLGDLSTTDGRRVEVIDPGTHNSDRGPDFFNAKVLIDGMLWAGNVEIHLRSSDWYRHGHDSDAAYDGVVLHVTQDADCEVTTSQQRSIPQVCLQVPAALAADYQTLLHTDEFPRCHHILASMSPLRVHGWMDRLLAERMQQRAGQVMARVDAFGGDWERACFVTLCRNFGFGLNGDVFERWAKCISLQAAGKHRDHLFQVEALFLGMAGLIGHAFAPEESDLAMRTQQEFDFLANKFSLTPTLQYADWKYLRTRPQNFPHVRIRQIARLYHSGQAQMDALLNVHSVQELHERLGAAGLSASATRLILINTVAPLLYAYGSSRGEEKWTDRATDMLEELPAENNRILRVWKECGLRVTSAADSQALIQLKKMYCDRLDCLRCQFGYAYLRSSAARGDRQGGTTESTDTTDPLG
;
A
#
# COMPACT_ATOMS: atom_id res chain seq x y z
N MET A 1 -21.21 10.41 5.75
CA MET A 1 -21.19 11.90 5.68
C MET A 1 -20.22 12.50 6.68
N GLU A 2 -20.14 12.03 7.91
CA GLU A 2 -19.20 12.52 8.95
C GLU A 2 -17.72 12.53 8.48
N LYS A 3 -17.22 11.45 7.89
CA LYS A 3 -15.89 11.44 7.25
C LYS A 3 -15.67 12.55 6.22
N LEU A 4 -16.71 13.00 5.56
CA LEU A 4 -16.62 14.11 4.62
C LEU A 4 -16.54 15.46 5.37
N LEU A 5 -17.22 15.63 6.52
CA LEU A 5 -17.03 16.78 7.39
C LEU A 5 -15.60 16.85 7.93
N HIS A 6 -15.06 15.76 8.45
CA HIS A 6 -13.66 15.68 8.88
C HIS A 6 -12.70 16.07 7.74
N TYR A 7 -12.99 15.62 6.54
CA TYR A 7 -12.18 15.93 5.37
C TYR A 7 -12.25 17.42 4.99
N VAL A 8 -13.44 17.99 4.97
CA VAL A 8 -13.66 19.42 4.68
C VAL A 8 -12.95 20.29 5.73
N TRP A 9 -13.09 19.96 7.00
CA TRP A 9 -12.41 20.63 8.11
C TRP A 9 -10.89 20.56 7.96
N LYS A 10 -10.35 19.35 7.85
CA LYS A 10 -8.91 19.07 7.74
C LYS A 10 -8.23 19.81 6.61
N HIS A 11 -8.86 19.81 5.43
CA HIS A 11 -8.25 20.33 4.20
C HIS A 11 -8.68 21.75 3.86
N ARG A 12 -9.52 22.37 4.72
CA ARG A 12 -10.03 23.73 4.50
C ARG A 12 -10.59 23.90 3.08
N ILE A 13 -11.39 22.93 2.61
CA ILE A 13 -11.93 22.94 1.24
C ILE A 13 -12.98 24.05 1.09
N LEU A 14 -13.66 24.39 2.18
CA LEU A 14 -14.60 25.48 2.26
C LEU A 14 -13.97 26.70 2.93
N PRO A 15 -14.49 27.94 2.68
CA PRO A 15 -14.02 29.13 3.36
C PRO A 15 -14.38 29.02 4.86
N LEU A 16 -13.44 28.57 5.67
CA LEU A 16 -13.62 28.44 7.13
C LEU A 16 -13.46 29.80 7.87
N GLY A 17 -13.22 30.88 7.14
CA GLY A 17 -13.08 32.23 7.71
C GLY A 17 -14.39 32.94 8.04
N ASP A 18 -15.53 32.51 7.49
CA ASP A 18 -16.85 33.13 7.67
C ASP A 18 -17.79 32.29 8.54
N LEU A 19 -17.22 31.48 9.42
CA LEU A 19 -18.00 30.64 10.33
C LEU A 19 -18.47 31.48 11.55
N SER A 20 -19.66 31.11 12.05
CA SER A 20 -20.18 31.63 13.30
C SER A 20 -20.64 30.50 14.21
N THR A 21 -20.47 30.65 15.50
CA THR A 21 -21.03 29.73 16.48
C THR A 21 -22.57 29.81 16.48
N THR A 22 -23.23 28.82 17.05
CA THR A 22 -24.69 28.78 17.20
C THR A 22 -25.25 29.94 18.02
N ASP A 23 -24.44 30.54 18.90
CA ASP A 23 -24.75 31.74 19.67
C ASP A 23 -24.31 33.06 18.99
N GLY A 24 -23.88 33.01 17.71
CA GLY A 24 -23.62 34.18 16.87
C GLY A 24 -22.19 34.74 16.94
N ARG A 25 -21.27 34.15 17.69
CA ARG A 25 -19.88 34.61 17.76
C ARG A 25 -19.11 34.24 16.48
N ARG A 26 -18.30 35.17 15.95
CA ARG A 26 -17.49 34.92 14.77
C ARG A 26 -16.39 33.91 15.07
N VAL A 27 -16.19 32.95 14.16
CA VAL A 27 -15.13 31.93 14.27
C VAL A 27 -14.21 32.00 13.06
N GLU A 28 -12.89 32.03 13.33
CA GLU A 28 -11.87 31.93 12.31
C GLU A 28 -10.96 30.75 12.65
N VAL A 29 -10.73 29.85 11.69
CA VAL A 29 -9.88 28.66 11.88
C VAL A 29 -8.46 28.98 11.47
N ILE A 30 -7.57 29.19 12.43
CA ILE A 30 -6.14 29.42 12.20
C ILE A 30 -5.43 28.11 11.85
N ASP A 31 -5.68 27.07 12.64
CA ASP A 31 -5.15 25.72 12.44
C ASP A 31 -6.23 24.69 12.76
N PRO A 32 -6.63 23.83 11.82
CA PRO A 32 -7.65 22.81 12.08
C PRO A 32 -7.21 21.73 13.08
N GLY A 33 -5.92 21.67 13.41
CA GLY A 33 -5.35 20.64 14.28
C GLY A 33 -4.88 19.39 13.56
N THR A 34 -4.32 18.48 14.33
CA THR A 34 -3.83 17.18 13.85
C THR A 34 -4.96 16.15 13.95
N HIS A 35 -5.35 15.59 12.81
CA HIS A 35 -6.40 14.56 12.76
C HIS A 35 -5.98 13.31 13.54
N ASN A 36 -6.85 12.88 14.44
CA ASN A 36 -6.73 11.66 15.23
C ASN A 36 -7.54 10.51 14.57
N SER A 37 -6.98 9.32 14.58
CA SER A 37 -7.65 8.09 14.13
C SER A 37 -7.80 7.05 15.25
N ASP A 38 -7.37 7.43 16.46
CA ASP A 38 -7.43 6.60 17.66
C ASP A 38 -8.53 7.13 18.61
N ARG A 39 -8.55 6.63 19.85
CA ARG A 39 -9.47 7.08 20.89
C ARG A 39 -9.22 8.56 21.26
N GLY A 40 -10.29 9.31 21.53
CA GLY A 40 -10.25 10.71 21.92
C GLY A 40 -10.76 11.63 20.81
N PRO A 41 -10.68 12.97 21.00
CA PRO A 41 -11.15 13.95 20.04
C PRO A 41 -10.59 13.79 18.63
N ASP A 42 -11.39 14.13 17.61
CA ASP A 42 -11.07 13.96 16.19
C ASP A 42 -9.85 14.76 15.72
N PHE A 43 -9.63 15.93 16.32
CA PHE A 43 -8.49 16.79 16.00
C PHE A 43 -7.85 17.32 17.28
N PHE A 44 -6.54 17.12 17.41
CA PHE A 44 -5.73 17.62 18.51
C PHE A 44 -5.07 18.96 18.16
N ASN A 45 -4.92 19.82 19.18
CA ASN A 45 -4.13 21.06 19.09
C ASN A 45 -4.61 22.02 17.98
N ALA A 46 -5.90 22.07 17.72
CA ALA A 46 -6.48 23.09 16.85
C ALA A 46 -6.33 24.49 17.43
N LYS A 47 -6.29 25.52 16.56
CA LYS A 47 -6.25 26.94 16.94
C LYS A 47 -7.37 27.66 16.21
N VAL A 48 -8.30 28.22 16.97
CA VAL A 48 -9.45 28.96 16.46
C VAL A 48 -9.55 30.31 17.16
N LEU A 49 -9.95 31.35 16.43
CA LEU A 49 -10.35 32.62 17.02
C LEU A 49 -11.87 32.63 17.16
N ILE A 50 -12.37 32.92 18.36
CA ILE A 50 -13.80 33.10 18.62
C ILE A 50 -13.97 34.54 19.16
N ASP A 51 -14.62 35.39 18.38
CA ASP A 51 -14.72 36.84 18.63
C ASP A 51 -13.34 37.51 18.87
N GLY A 52 -12.34 37.10 18.09
CA GLY A 52 -10.97 37.62 18.19
C GLY A 52 -10.13 37.04 19.33
N MET A 53 -10.69 36.21 20.20
CA MET A 53 -9.95 35.53 21.26
C MET A 53 -9.41 34.19 20.74
N LEU A 54 -8.10 33.94 20.91
CA LEU A 54 -7.47 32.70 20.49
C LEU A 54 -7.77 31.57 21.49
N TRP A 55 -8.36 30.50 20.96
CA TRP A 55 -8.59 29.24 21.65
C TRP A 55 -7.68 28.17 21.06
N ALA A 56 -6.91 27.50 21.92
CA ALA A 56 -6.08 26.35 21.53
C ALA A 56 -6.58 25.12 22.29
N GLY A 57 -6.89 24.05 21.58
CA GLY A 57 -7.42 22.83 22.16
C GLY A 57 -7.84 21.82 21.08
N ASN A 58 -8.76 20.96 21.45
CA ASN A 58 -9.22 19.89 20.56
C ASN A 58 -10.54 20.27 19.85
N VAL A 59 -10.79 19.65 18.72
CA VAL A 59 -12.04 19.78 17.98
C VAL A 59 -12.66 18.39 17.81
N GLU A 60 -13.98 18.34 18.06
CA GLU A 60 -14.78 17.16 17.79
C GLU A 60 -15.78 17.45 16.69
N ILE A 61 -16.08 16.46 15.84
CA ILE A 61 -16.95 16.63 14.68
C ILE A 61 -18.02 15.54 14.65
N HIS A 62 -19.29 15.94 14.56
CA HIS A 62 -20.42 15.04 14.42
C HIS A 62 -21.37 15.48 13.31
N LEU A 63 -22.28 14.62 12.88
CA LEU A 63 -23.39 15.03 12.02
C LEU A 63 -24.42 15.83 12.79
N ARG A 64 -24.74 15.42 14.04
CA ARG A 64 -25.67 16.10 14.95
C ARG A 64 -25.01 16.35 16.28
N SER A 65 -25.37 17.44 16.92
CA SER A 65 -24.86 17.73 18.25
C SER A 65 -25.26 16.69 19.30
N SER A 66 -26.43 16.08 19.16
CA SER A 66 -26.90 15.00 20.04
C SER A 66 -26.04 13.73 19.99
N ASP A 67 -25.23 13.55 18.96
CA ASP A 67 -24.25 12.44 18.86
C ASP A 67 -23.18 12.54 19.94
N TRP A 68 -22.86 13.75 20.44
CA TRP A 68 -21.98 13.98 21.59
C TRP A 68 -22.41 13.15 22.81
N TYR A 69 -23.70 13.23 23.17
CA TYR A 69 -24.26 12.48 24.29
C TYR A 69 -24.42 10.99 23.97
N ARG A 70 -24.77 10.64 22.72
CA ARG A 70 -24.92 9.27 22.31
C ARG A 70 -23.58 8.49 22.38
N HIS A 71 -22.47 9.19 22.14
CA HIS A 71 -21.11 8.63 22.24
C HIS A 71 -20.52 8.73 23.65
N GLY A 72 -21.23 9.39 24.61
CA GLY A 72 -20.80 9.50 26.00
C GLY A 72 -19.66 10.50 26.25
N HIS A 73 -19.46 11.47 25.36
CA HIS A 73 -18.37 12.45 25.48
C HIS A 73 -18.58 13.44 26.63
N ASP A 74 -19.85 13.64 27.06
CA ASP A 74 -20.22 14.42 28.22
C ASP A 74 -19.73 13.83 29.55
N SER A 75 -19.33 12.59 29.58
CA SER A 75 -18.84 11.87 30.75
C SER A 75 -17.38 11.38 30.63
N ASP A 76 -16.73 11.60 29.49
CA ASP A 76 -15.31 11.18 29.25
C ASP A 76 -14.39 12.40 29.36
N ALA A 77 -13.51 12.40 30.40
CA ALA A 77 -12.53 13.45 30.64
C ALA A 77 -11.54 13.66 29.45
N ALA A 78 -11.39 12.70 28.56
CA ALA A 78 -10.58 12.85 27.34
C ALA A 78 -11.09 13.98 26.42
N TYR A 79 -12.38 14.31 26.51
CA TYR A 79 -13.05 15.37 25.72
C TYR A 79 -13.13 16.72 26.45
N ASP A 80 -12.67 16.83 27.69
CA ASP A 80 -12.66 18.09 28.43
C ASP A 80 -11.79 19.20 27.80
N GLY A 81 -10.81 18.79 26.99
CA GLY A 81 -9.96 19.67 26.19
C GLY A 81 -10.57 20.14 24.86
N VAL A 82 -11.82 19.78 24.55
CA VAL A 82 -12.50 20.23 23.34
C VAL A 82 -12.90 21.69 23.48
N VAL A 83 -12.44 22.54 22.55
CA VAL A 83 -12.69 23.99 22.52
C VAL A 83 -13.73 24.41 21.47
N LEU A 84 -13.99 23.52 20.51
CA LEU A 84 -14.99 23.74 19.47
C LEU A 84 -15.61 22.40 19.07
N HIS A 85 -16.93 22.35 18.97
CA HIS A 85 -17.69 21.27 18.41
C HIS A 85 -18.21 21.67 17.02
N VAL A 86 -17.85 20.90 16.00
CA VAL A 86 -18.27 21.14 14.62
C VAL A 86 -19.36 20.14 14.25
N THR A 87 -20.48 20.62 13.75
CA THR A 87 -21.60 19.76 13.41
C THR A 87 -22.26 20.19 12.10
N GLN A 88 -23.01 19.31 11.45
CA GLN A 88 -23.88 19.69 10.34
C GLN A 88 -25.22 20.18 10.80
N ASP A 89 -25.72 19.64 11.93
CA ASP A 89 -27.03 19.99 12.55
C ASP A 89 -26.83 20.15 14.05
N ALA A 90 -27.01 21.39 14.55
CA ALA A 90 -26.89 21.72 15.97
C ALA A 90 -28.24 21.59 16.64
N ASP A 91 -28.66 20.36 16.93
CA ASP A 91 -29.95 20.01 17.52
C ASP A 91 -30.00 20.12 19.06
N CYS A 92 -28.87 20.30 19.73
CA CYS A 92 -28.77 20.54 21.16
C CYS A 92 -27.49 21.26 21.56
N GLU A 93 -27.41 21.83 22.75
CA GLU A 93 -26.15 22.29 23.35
C GLU A 93 -25.36 21.14 23.91
N VAL A 94 -24.02 21.25 23.90
CA VAL A 94 -23.10 20.22 24.39
C VAL A 94 -22.21 20.75 25.52
N THR A 95 -21.94 19.89 26.49
CA THR A 95 -21.10 20.21 27.65
C THR A 95 -20.05 19.15 27.87
N THR A 96 -18.91 19.54 28.47
CA THR A 96 -17.86 18.62 28.94
C THR A 96 -18.30 17.87 30.20
N SER A 97 -17.47 16.91 30.66
CA SER A 97 -17.67 16.21 31.93
C SER A 97 -17.71 17.18 33.14
N GLN A 98 -17.09 18.35 32.99
CA GLN A 98 -17.06 19.43 33.98
C GLN A 98 -18.19 20.43 33.82
N GLN A 99 -19.24 20.14 33.04
CA GLN A 99 -20.39 21.00 32.76
C GLN A 99 -20.01 22.34 32.09
N ARG A 100 -18.85 22.42 31.43
CA ARG A 100 -18.46 23.57 30.62
C ARG A 100 -19.14 23.49 29.26
N SER A 101 -19.92 24.52 28.89
CA SER A 101 -20.50 24.61 27.54
C SER A 101 -19.42 24.74 26.49
N ILE A 102 -19.57 24.01 25.40
CA ILE A 102 -18.65 24.01 24.27
C ILE A 102 -19.26 24.83 23.13
N PRO A 103 -18.52 25.82 22.58
CA PRO A 103 -18.96 26.53 21.38
C PRO A 103 -19.20 25.57 20.23
N GLN A 104 -20.29 25.76 19.50
CA GLN A 104 -20.66 24.90 18.36
C GLN A 104 -20.68 25.71 17.07
N VAL A 105 -20.25 25.09 15.98
CA VAL A 105 -20.28 25.63 14.60
C VAL A 105 -21.03 24.69 13.70
N CYS A 106 -22.00 25.21 12.95
CA CYS A 106 -22.64 24.45 11.88
C CYS A 106 -21.81 24.55 10.58
N LEU A 107 -21.23 23.46 10.17
CA LEU A 107 -20.48 23.37 8.93
C LEU A 107 -21.32 22.67 7.85
N GLN A 108 -21.82 23.45 6.89
CA GLN A 108 -22.61 22.91 5.79
C GLN A 108 -21.69 22.44 4.65
N VAL A 109 -21.83 21.17 4.28
CA VAL A 109 -21.13 20.63 3.10
C VAL A 109 -21.94 21.01 1.85
N PRO A 110 -21.36 21.71 0.85
CA PRO A 110 -22.06 22.01 -0.39
C PRO A 110 -22.63 20.74 -1.04
N ALA A 111 -23.87 20.83 -1.52
CA ALA A 111 -24.58 19.70 -2.13
C ALA A 111 -23.78 19.08 -3.31
N ALA A 112 -23.11 19.93 -4.13
CA ALA A 112 -22.24 19.48 -5.21
C ALA A 112 -21.07 18.62 -4.71
N LEU A 113 -20.39 19.05 -3.62
CA LEU A 113 -19.29 18.29 -3.03
C LEU A 113 -19.77 16.94 -2.46
N ALA A 114 -20.94 16.96 -1.81
CA ALA A 114 -21.54 15.72 -1.29
C ALA A 114 -21.91 14.76 -2.41
N ALA A 115 -22.50 15.25 -3.51
CA ALA A 115 -22.86 14.47 -4.68
C ALA A 115 -21.62 13.86 -5.36
N ASP A 116 -20.54 14.65 -5.55
CA ASP A 116 -19.31 14.18 -6.13
C ASP A 116 -18.59 13.15 -5.24
N TYR A 117 -18.66 13.31 -3.93
CA TYR A 117 -18.15 12.26 -3.01
C TYR A 117 -18.96 10.97 -3.12
N GLN A 118 -20.29 11.06 -3.23
CA GLN A 118 -21.13 9.87 -3.47
C GLN A 118 -20.80 9.23 -4.83
N THR A 119 -20.55 10.02 -5.86
CA THR A 119 -20.08 9.52 -7.15
C THR A 119 -18.77 8.72 -7.02
N LEU A 120 -17.78 9.24 -6.29
CA LEU A 120 -16.54 8.51 -6.00
C LEU A 120 -16.76 7.19 -5.25
N LEU A 121 -17.79 7.09 -4.42
CA LEU A 121 -18.08 5.86 -3.66
C LEU A 121 -18.82 4.80 -4.49
N HIS A 122 -19.68 5.20 -5.42
CA HIS A 122 -20.67 4.32 -6.06
C HIS A 122 -20.43 4.07 -7.54
N THR A 123 -19.55 4.80 -8.23
CA THR A 123 -19.25 4.52 -9.65
C THR A 123 -18.48 3.21 -9.80
N ASP A 124 -18.84 2.44 -10.83
CA ASP A 124 -18.12 1.22 -11.23
C ASP A 124 -16.89 1.51 -12.11
N GLU A 125 -16.74 2.76 -12.55
CA GLU A 125 -15.60 3.17 -13.36
C GLU A 125 -14.29 3.14 -12.56
N PHE A 126 -13.22 2.73 -13.21
CA PHE A 126 -11.90 2.73 -12.60
C PHE A 126 -10.87 3.38 -13.53
N PRO A 127 -10.05 4.32 -13.01
CA PRO A 127 -10.11 4.93 -11.68
C PRO A 127 -11.29 5.93 -11.55
N ARG A 128 -11.94 5.92 -10.42
CA ARG A 128 -13.18 6.70 -10.15
C ARG A 128 -12.99 8.21 -10.34
N CYS A 129 -11.77 8.71 -10.16
CA CYS A 129 -11.38 10.11 -10.32
C CYS A 129 -10.72 10.40 -11.67
N HIS A 130 -10.91 9.57 -12.71
CA HIS A 130 -10.19 9.66 -13.99
C HIS A 130 -10.31 11.04 -14.68
N HIS A 131 -11.46 11.69 -14.57
CA HIS A 131 -11.71 13.00 -15.20
C HIS A 131 -10.71 14.10 -14.77
N ILE A 132 -10.17 14.04 -13.54
CA ILE A 132 -9.28 15.08 -13.03
C ILE A 132 -7.81 14.85 -13.44
N LEU A 133 -7.43 13.62 -13.76
CA LEU A 133 -6.02 13.23 -13.91
C LEU A 133 -5.32 14.03 -15.01
N ALA A 134 -5.96 14.21 -16.15
CA ALA A 134 -5.40 14.96 -17.29
C ALA A 134 -5.16 16.45 -16.98
N SER A 135 -5.88 17.02 -16.01
CA SER A 135 -5.76 18.45 -15.62
C SER A 135 -4.83 18.68 -14.43
N MET A 136 -4.29 17.63 -13.82
CA MET A 136 -3.40 17.76 -12.69
C MET A 136 -2.00 18.22 -13.12
N SER A 137 -1.39 19.08 -12.30
CA SER A 137 0.00 19.50 -12.58
C SER A 137 0.96 18.30 -12.44
N PRO A 138 1.94 18.18 -13.34
CA PRO A 138 2.93 17.10 -13.28
C PRO A 138 3.63 16.99 -11.93
N LEU A 139 3.93 18.12 -11.28
CA LEU A 139 4.58 18.17 -9.97
C LEU A 139 3.73 17.48 -8.87
N ARG A 140 2.41 17.72 -8.85
CA ARG A 140 1.52 17.09 -7.89
C ARG A 140 1.40 15.59 -8.14
N VAL A 141 1.33 15.18 -9.40
CA VAL A 141 1.29 13.76 -9.77
C VAL A 141 2.59 13.09 -9.30
N HIS A 142 3.75 13.68 -9.63
CA HIS A 142 5.05 13.13 -9.26
C HIS A 142 5.21 13.00 -7.73
N GLY A 143 4.99 14.07 -6.97
CA GLY A 143 5.10 14.01 -5.51
C GLY A 143 4.13 13.01 -4.85
N TRP A 144 2.95 12.78 -5.46
CA TRP A 144 2.04 11.73 -4.98
C TRP A 144 2.56 10.32 -5.32
N MET A 145 3.13 10.13 -6.51
CA MET A 145 3.73 8.87 -6.93
C MET A 145 4.92 8.48 -6.06
N ASP A 146 5.80 9.44 -5.72
CA ASP A 146 6.94 9.21 -4.83
C ASP A 146 6.49 8.75 -3.44
N ARG A 147 5.47 9.41 -2.89
CA ARG A 147 4.88 9.00 -1.60
C ARG A 147 4.31 7.59 -1.66
N LEU A 148 3.57 7.26 -2.71
CA LEU A 148 2.99 5.93 -2.90
C LEU A 148 4.07 4.86 -3.05
N LEU A 149 5.18 5.18 -3.75
CA LEU A 149 6.33 4.29 -3.85
C LEU A 149 6.96 4.05 -2.47
N ALA A 150 7.18 5.10 -1.69
CA ALA A 150 7.72 4.97 -0.33
C ALA A 150 6.81 4.11 0.56
N GLU A 151 5.50 4.35 0.56
CA GLU A 151 4.52 3.51 1.27
C GLU A 151 4.58 2.04 0.81
N ARG A 152 4.73 1.83 -0.50
CA ARG A 152 4.86 0.48 -1.08
C ARG A 152 6.11 -0.22 -0.60
N MET A 153 7.24 0.48 -0.62
CA MET A 153 8.52 -0.06 -0.18
C MET A 153 8.52 -0.36 1.31
N GLN A 154 7.98 0.53 2.15
CA GLN A 154 7.79 0.28 3.59
C GLN A 154 6.94 -0.96 3.85
N GLN A 155 5.81 -1.11 3.16
CA GLN A 155 4.95 -2.28 3.29
C GLN A 155 5.66 -3.58 2.92
N ARG A 156 6.43 -3.57 1.83
CA ARG A 156 7.18 -4.73 1.35
C ARG A 156 8.36 -5.06 2.27
N ALA A 157 9.06 -4.05 2.74
CA ALA A 157 10.12 -4.18 3.73
C ALA A 157 9.58 -4.75 5.05
N GLY A 158 8.42 -4.30 5.50
CA GLY A 158 7.76 -4.86 6.69
C GLY A 158 7.46 -6.36 6.56
N GLN A 159 7.13 -6.85 5.35
CA GLN A 159 6.98 -8.29 5.11
C GLN A 159 8.30 -9.06 5.21
N VAL A 160 9.42 -8.45 4.80
CA VAL A 160 10.75 -9.03 4.98
C VAL A 160 11.12 -9.06 6.46
N MET A 161 10.95 -7.94 7.16
CA MET A 161 11.24 -7.84 8.60
C MET A 161 10.42 -8.83 9.42
N ALA A 162 9.15 -9.00 9.12
CA ALA A 162 8.32 -10.00 9.79
C ALA A 162 8.88 -11.43 9.64
N ARG A 163 9.54 -11.74 8.51
CA ARG A 163 10.25 -13.03 8.36
C ARG A 163 11.55 -13.06 9.15
N VAL A 164 12.31 -11.97 9.16
CA VAL A 164 13.53 -11.87 9.98
C VAL A 164 13.21 -12.13 11.45
N ASP A 165 12.16 -11.48 11.95
CA ASP A 165 11.69 -11.63 13.34
C ASP A 165 11.22 -13.06 13.61
N ALA A 166 10.43 -13.65 12.69
CA ALA A 166 9.95 -15.02 12.80
C ALA A 166 11.07 -16.07 12.82
N PHE A 167 12.23 -15.75 12.27
CA PHE A 167 13.44 -16.59 12.28
C PHE A 167 14.49 -16.15 13.31
N GLY A 168 14.09 -15.36 14.30
CA GLY A 168 15.00 -14.95 15.38
C GLY A 168 16.18 -14.08 14.94
N GLY A 169 16.01 -13.28 13.90
CA GLY A 169 17.05 -12.41 13.36
C GLY A 169 17.88 -13.03 12.23
N ASP A 170 17.55 -14.25 11.76
CA ASP A 170 18.23 -14.93 10.67
C ASP A 170 17.84 -14.31 9.31
N TRP A 171 18.62 -13.34 8.88
CA TRP A 171 18.47 -12.66 7.59
C TRP A 171 18.68 -13.59 6.38
N GLU A 172 19.60 -14.54 6.47
CA GLU A 172 19.85 -15.47 5.35
C GLU A 172 18.64 -16.34 5.09
N ARG A 173 18.02 -16.87 6.15
CA ARG A 173 16.79 -17.65 6.07
C ARG A 173 15.62 -16.82 5.60
N ALA A 174 15.45 -15.61 6.11
CA ALA A 174 14.40 -14.68 5.69
C ALA A 174 14.54 -14.31 4.20
N CYS A 175 15.77 -14.07 3.74
CA CYS A 175 16.11 -13.80 2.35
C CYS A 175 15.73 -14.98 1.45
N PHE A 176 16.18 -16.20 1.79
CA PHE A 176 15.86 -17.41 1.04
C PHE A 176 14.34 -17.63 0.93
N VAL A 177 13.61 -17.50 2.02
CA VAL A 177 12.14 -17.64 2.02
C VAL A 177 11.47 -16.56 1.18
N THR A 178 11.96 -15.32 1.24
CA THR A 178 11.44 -14.20 0.44
C THR A 178 11.69 -14.44 -1.07
N LEU A 179 12.87 -14.87 -1.44
CA LEU A 179 13.22 -15.24 -2.81
C LEU A 179 12.28 -16.35 -3.32
N CYS A 180 12.18 -17.45 -2.59
CA CYS A 180 11.37 -18.59 -2.97
C CYS A 180 9.88 -18.21 -3.13
N ARG A 181 9.31 -17.44 -2.20
CA ARG A 181 7.95 -16.93 -2.31
C ARG A 181 7.71 -16.22 -3.65
N ASN A 182 8.66 -15.39 -4.06
CA ASN A 182 8.53 -14.59 -5.27
C ASN A 182 8.76 -15.44 -6.55
N PHE A 183 9.41 -16.58 -6.47
CA PHE A 183 9.45 -17.56 -7.57
C PHE A 183 8.07 -18.19 -7.86
N GLY A 184 7.12 -18.09 -6.97
CA GLY A 184 5.73 -18.47 -7.21
C GLY A 184 4.96 -17.51 -8.12
N PHE A 185 5.53 -16.34 -8.45
CA PHE A 185 4.98 -15.32 -9.37
C PHE A 185 3.47 -15.09 -9.19
N GLY A 186 3.03 -14.98 -7.94
CA GLY A 186 1.66 -14.68 -7.54
C GLY A 186 0.78 -15.92 -7.33
N LEU A 187 0.80 -16.91 -8.21
CA LEU A 187 -0.11 -18.06 -8.12
C LEU A 187 0.29 -19.07 -7.05
N ASN A 188 1.58 -19.40 -6.99
CA ASN A 188 2.15 -20.38 -6.05
C ASN A 188 2.96 -19.74 -4.91
N GLY A 189 2.91 -18.41 -4.74
CA GLY A 189 3.75 -17.71 -3.77
C GLY A 189 3.65 -18.26 -2.36
N ASP A 190 2.43 -18.50 -1.87
CA ASP A 190 2.22 -19.04 -0.51
C ASP A 190 2.69 -20.50 -0.37
N VAL A 191 2.59 -21.31 -1.43
CA VAL A 191 3.07 -22.68 -1.44
C VAL A 191 4.59 -22.70 -1.43
N PHE A 192 5.25 -21.87 -2.26
CA PHE A 192 6.70 -21.70 -2.24
C PHE A 192 7.21 -21.19 -0.88
N GLU A 193 6.48 -20.29 -0.22
CA GLU A 193 6.85 -19.84 1.11
C GLU A 193 6.79 -20.97 2.14
N ARG A 194 5.71 -21.76 2.13
CA ARG A 194 5.58 -22.96 3.00
C ARG A 194 6.72 -23.95 2.75
N TRP A 195 6.98 -24.24 1.48
CA TRP A 195 8.07 -25.12 1.07
C TRP A 195 9.43 -24.60 1.57
N ALA A 196 9.76 -23.35 1.33
CA ALA A 196 11.04 -22.76 1.73
C ALA A 196 11.26 -22.75 3.24
N LYS A 197 10.16 -22.59 4.03
CA LYS A 197 10.22 -22.68 5.50
C LYS A 197 10.55 -24.09 6.00
N CYS A 198 10.23 -25.13 5.22
CA CYS A 198 10.53 -26.52 5.56
C CYS A 198 11.94 -26.95 5.11
N ILE A 199 12.61 -26.19 4.26
CA ILE A 199 13.97 -26.50 3.82
C ILE A 199 14.96 -26.29 4.97
N SER A 200 15.74 -27.32 5.27
CA SER A 200 16.89 -27.20 6.16
C SER A 200 18.07 -26.63 5.38
N LEU A 201 18.33 -25.32 5.54
CA LEU A 201 19.51 -24.68 4.90
C LEU A 201 20.84 -25.28 5.40
N GLN A 202 20.87 -25.82 6.62
CA GLN A 202 22.02 -26.53 7.14
C GLN A 202 22.27 -27.85 6.38
N ALA A 203 21.23 -28.64 6.11
CA ALA A 203 21.35 -29.87 5.33
C ALA A 203 21.73 -29.57 3.87
N ALA A 204 21.02 -28.62 3.24
CA ALA A 204 21.32 -28.17 1.90
C ALA A 204 22.75 -27.62 1.74
N GLY A 205 23.22 -26.85 2.74
CA GLY A 205 24.57 -26.26 2.76
C GLY A 205 25.69 -27.31 2.77
N LYS A 206 25.49 -28.44 3.44
CA LYS A 206 26.49 -29.54 3.46
C LYS A 206 26.63 -30.25 2.12
N HIS A 207 25.67 -30.10 1.22
CA HIS A 207 25.63 -30.72 -0.10
C HIS A 207 25.62 -29.70 -1.25
N ARG A 208 25.92 -28.44 -0.94
CA ARG A 208 25.82 -27.34 -1.89
C ARG A 208 26.67 -27.53 -3.14
N ASP A 209 27.83 -28.14 -3.03
CA ASP A 209 28.76 -28.38 -4.15
C ASP A 209 28.26 -29.42 -5.15
N HIS A 210 27.18 -30.15 -4.80
CA HIS A 210 26.60 -31.19 -5.63
C HIS A 210 25.18 -30.81 -6.07
N LEU A 211 25.06 -30.19 -7.25
CA LEU A 211 23.77 -29.73 -7.79
C LEU A 211 22.69 -30.82 -7.78
N PHE A 212 23.05 -32.06 -8.16
CA PHE A 212 22.11 -33.19 -8.17
C PHE A 212 21.49 -33.44 -6.76
N GLN A 213 22.30 -33.37 -5.71
CA GLN A 213 21.86 -33.55 -4.34
C GLN A 213 20.97 -32.41 -3.88
N VAL A 214 21.30 -31.18 -4.26
CA VAL A 214 20.43 -29.99 -3.96
C VAL A 214 19.09 -30.10 -4.71
N GLU A 215 19.11 -30.50 -5.99
CA GLU A 215 17.86 -30.70 -6.76
C GLU A 215 17.02 -31.83 -6.16
N ALA A 216 17.61 -32.98 -5.78
CA ALA A 216 16.92 -34.09 -5.14
C ALA A 216 16.28 -33.68 -3.81
N LEU A 217 17.03 -32.98 -2.96
CA LEU A 217 16.53 -32.44 -1.70
C LEU A 217 15.35 -31.49 -1.91
N PHE A 218 15.48 -30.54 -2.82
CA PHE A 218 14.48 -29.51 -3.04
C PHE A 218 13.22 -30.07 -3.69
N LEU A 219 13.32 -30.93 -4.69
CA LEU A 219 12.19 -31.59 -5.34
C LEU A 219 11.49 -32.58 -4.39
N GLY A 220 12.25 -33.32 -3.58
CA GLY A 220 11.69 -34.27 -2.60
C GLY A 220 10.92 -33.57 -1.51
N MET A 221 11.48 -32.50 -0.92
CA MET A 221 10.78 -31.67 0.07
C MET A 221 9.54 -30.98 -0.50
N ALA A 222 9.45 -30.82 -1.82
CA ALA A 222 8.28 -30.28 -2.50
C ALA A 222 7.22 -31.35 -2.86
N GLY A 223 7.54 -32.63 -2.71
CA GLY A 223 6.69 -33.75 -3.15
C GLY A 223 6.51 -33.81 -4.67
N LEU A 224 7.53 -33.38 -5.44
CA LEU A 224 7.42 -33.22 -6.89
C LEU A 224 8.34 -34.12 -7.73
N ILE A 225 9.11 -35.04 -7.14
CA ILE A 225 10.03 -35.90 -7.91
C ILE A 225 9.28 -36.69 -8.99
N GLY A 226 8.16 -37.36 -8.63
CA GLY A 226 7.38 -38.14 -9.59
C GLY A 226 6.70 -37.32 -10.72
N HIS A 227 6.77 -35.98 -10.65
CA HIS A 227 6.15 -35.07 -11.63
C HIS A 227 7.17 -34.13 -12.30
N ALA A 228 8.46 -34.27 -11.97
CA ALA A 228 9.51 -33.38 -12.42
C ALA A 228 10.24 -33.87 -13.68
N PHE A 229 9.99 -35.09 -14.10
CA PHE A 229 10.68 -35.79 -15.18
C PHE A 229 9.70 -36.29 -16.24
N ALA A 230 10.14 -36.30 -17.49
CA ALA A 230 9.40 -36.93 -18.58
C ALA A 230 9.40 -38.47 -18.42
N PRO A 231 8.45 -39.21 -19.01
CA PRO A 231 8.39 -40.66 -18.93
C PRO A 231 9.71 -41.34 -19.37
N GLU A 232 10.42 -40.76 -20.35
CA GLU A 232 11.69 -41.23 -20.88
C GLU A 232 12.86 -41.03 -19.90
N GLU A 233 12.68 -40.20 -18.89
CA GLU A 233 13.68 -39.89 -17.83
C GLU A 233 13.41 -40.71 -16.54
N SER A 234 12.71 -41.84 -16.62
CA SER A 234 12.34 -42.67 -15.46
C SER A 234 13.53 -43.09 -14.60
N ASP A 235 14.66 -43.42 -15.20
CA ASP A 235 15.89 -43.75 -14.48
C ASP A 235 16.43 -42.58 -13.66
N LEU A 236 16.37 -41.39 -14.23
CA LEU A 236 16.77 -40.16 -13.51
C LEU A 236 15.80 -39.85 -12.37
N ALA A 237 14.51 -40.04 -12.58
CA ALA A 237 13.49 -39.89 -11.52
C ALA A 237 13.76 -40.85 -10.36
N MET A 238 14.04 -42.13 -10.68
CA MET A 238 14.34 -43.15 -9.66
C MET A 238 15.65 -42.81 -8.88
N ARG A 239 16.71 -42.43 -9.58
CA ARG A 239 17.96 -42.01 -8.94
C ARG A 239 17.74 -40.75 -8.05
N THR A 240 16.93 -39.79 -8.49
CA THR A 240 16.62 -38.58 -7.72
C THR A 240 15.85 -38.96 -6.47
N GLN A 241 14.91 -39.91 -6.54
CA GLN A 241 14.18 -40.39 -5.38
C GLN A 241 15.08 -41.10 -4.37
N GLN A 242 15.98 -41.97 -4.85
CA GLN A 242 16.97 -42.68 -3.99
C GLN A 242 17.88 -41.70 -3.27
N GLU A 243 18.37 -40.67 -3.98
CA GLU A 243 19.20 -39.63 -3.38
C GLU A 243 18.43 -38.82 -2.33
N PHE A 244 17.18 -38.46 -2.63
CA PHE A 244 16.33 -37.76 -1.67
C PHE A 244 16.08 -38.63 -0.41
N ASP A 245 15.77 -39.91 -0.57
CA ASP A 245 15.51 -40.83 0.55
C ASP A 245 16.77 -40.96 1.44
N PHE A 246 17.94 -41.04 0.84
CA PHE A 246 19.22 -41.04 1.57
C PHE A 246 19.42 -39.74 2.36
N LEU A 247 19.20 -38.58 1.74
CA LEU A 247 19.37 -37.27 2.38
C LEU A 247 18.29 -37.05 3.48
N ALA A 248 17.05 -37.44 3.21
CA ALA A 248 15.95 -37.35 4.17
C ALA A 248 16.22 -38.17 5.42
N ASN A 249 16.68 -39.40 5.26
CA ASN A 249 17.09 -40.26 6.39
C ASN A 249 18.30 -39.66 7.15
N LYS A 250 19.32 -39.20 6.42
CA LYS A 250 20.54 -38.64 7.01
C LYS A 250 20.29 -37.42 7.87
N PHE A 251 19.34 -36.56 7.49
CA PHE A 251 19.03 -35.30 8.16
C PHE A 251 17.68 -35.29 8.86
N SER A 252 16.98 -36.44 8.95
CA SER A 252 15.66 -36.58 9.56
C SER A 252 14.64 -35.58 8.99
N LEU A 253 14.62 -35.46 7.65
CA LEU A 253 13.73 -34.53 6.94
C LEU A 253 12.42 -35.22 6.61
N THR A 254 11.31 -34.50 6.77
CA THR A 254 9.96 -35.00 6.43
C THR A 254 9.31 -34.01 5.46
N PRO A 255 8.95 -34.45 4.24
CA PRO A 255 8.18 -33.63 3.31
C PRO A 255 6.81 -33.28 3.90
N THR A 256 6.43 -32.02 3.81
CA THR A 256 5.13 -31.53 4.28
C THR A 256 4.21 -31.14 3.12
N LEU A 257 4.72 -31.17 1.90
CA LEU A 257 3.99 -30.78 0.69
C LEU A 257 3.85 -31.99 -0.24
N GLN A 258 2.75 -31.97 -0.99
CA GLN A 258 2.42 -32.95 -2.00
C GLN A 258 2.10 -32.26 -3.33
N TYR A 259 2.05 -33.01 -4.43
CA TYR A 259 1.72 -32.49 -5.76
C TYR A 259 0.42 -31.66 -5.77
N ALA A 260 -0.61 -32.09 -5.02
CA ALA A 260 -1.92 -31.43 -4.94
C ALA A 260 -1.86 -30.01 -4.32
N ASP A 261 -0.82 -29.68 -3.54
CA ASP A 261 -0.64 -28.34 -3.00
C ASP A 261 -0.29 -27.30 -4.08
N TRP A 262 0.29 -27.76 -5.18
CA TRP A 262 0.81 -26.89 -6.24
C TRP A 262 -0.23 -26.60 -7.31
N LYS A 263 -0.27 -25.36 -7.78
CA LYS A 263 -1.21 -24.90 -8.80
C LYS A 263 -0.53 -24.88 -10.17
N TYR A 264 -1.06 -25.65 -11.13
CA TYR A 264 -0.57 -25.73 -12.51
C TYR A 264 -1.49 -25.03 -13.50
N LEU A 265 -2.78 -24.88 -13.17
CA LEU A 265 -3.77 -24.27 -14.05
C LEU A 265 -3.38 -22.81 -14.35
N ARG A 266 -3.46 -22.43 -15.63
CA ARG A 266 -3.09 -21.09 -16.15
C ARG A 266 -1.61 -20.75 -16.02
N THR A 267 -0.73 -21.74 -15.80
CA THR A 267 0.72 -21.56 -15.86
C THR A 267 1.27 -22.14 -17.17
N ARG A 268 2.33 -21.53 -17.69
CA ARG A 268 3.08 -22.10 -18.84
C ARG A 268 4.07 -23.15 -18.34
N PRO A 269 4.44 -24.18 -19.13
CA PRO A 269 5.35 -25.26 -18.69
C PRO A 269 6.65 -24.75 -18.06
N GLN A 270 7.27 -23.71 -18.64
CA GLN A 270 8.49 -23.09 -18.09
C GLN A 270 8.32 -22.45 -16.71
N ASN A 271 7.09 -22.30 -16.26
CA ASN A 271 6.74 -21.72 -14.95
C ASN A 271 6.15 -22.76 -13.98
N PHE A 272 6.18 -24.05 -14.35
CA PHE A 272 5.69 -25.10 -13.47
C PHE A 272 6.51 -25.16 -12.18
N PRO A 273 5.92 -25.51 -11.05
CA PRO A 273 6.58 -25.54 -9.75
C PRO A 273 7.90 -26.31 -9.75
N HIS A 274 7.96 -27.52 -10.34
CA HIS A 274 9.17 -28.32 -10.41
C HIS A 274 10.30 -27.64 -11.22
N VAL A 275 9.95 -26.92 -12.30
CA VAL A 275 10.93 -26.13 -13.08
C VAL A 275 11.50 -25.00 -12.23
N ARG A 276 10.63 -24.29 -11.51
CA ARG A 276 11.04 -23.21 -10.61
C ARG A 276 11.89 -23.69 -9.44
N ILE A 277 11.58 -24.86 -8.87
CA ILE A 277 12.38 -25.47 -7.79
C ILE A 277 13.79 -25.82 -8.30
N ARG A 278 13.90 -26.38 -9.51
CA ARG A 278 15.22 -26.63 -10.12
C ARG A 278 16.01 -25.35 -10.36
N GLN A 279 15.34 -24.27 -10.79
CA GLN A 279 15.99 -22.96 -10.91
C GLN A 279 16.50 -22.45 -9.57
N ILE A 280 15.69 -22.56 -8.49
CA ILE A 280 16.11 -22.21 -7.14
C ILE A 280 17.31 -23.09 -6.69
N ALA A 281 17.28 -24.39 -6.97
CA ALA A 281 18.39 -25.29 -6.65
C ALA A 281 19.70 -24.86 -7.32
N ARG A 282 19.65 -24.47 -8.61
CA ARG A 282 20.80 -23.94 -9.34
C ARG A 282 21.32 -22.63 -8.74
N LEU A 283 20.42 -21.71 -8.37
CA LEU A 283 20.81 -20.48 -7.70
C LEU A 283 21.42 -20.73 -6.32
N TYR A 284 20.88 -21.68 -5.57
CA TYR A 284 21.42 -22.07 -4.28
C TYR A 284 22.82 -22.70 -4.44
N HIS A 285 22.96 -23.63 -5.35
CA HIS A 285 24.24 -24.27 -5.69
C HIS A 285 25.31 -23.25 -6.09
N SER A 286 24.99 -22.31 -6.98
CA SER A 286 25.92 -21.27 -7.44
C SER A 286 26.13 -20.12 -6.43
N GLY A 287 25.46 -20.13 -5.28
CA GLY A 287 25.55 -19.06 -4.28
C GLY A 287 24.72 -17.82 -4.59
N GLN A 288 23.98 -17.78 -5.68
CA GLN A 288 23.20 -16.61 -6.09
C GLN A 288 21.87 -16.45 -5.32
N ALA A 289 21.48 -17.46 -4.55
CA ALA A 289 20.32 -17.37 -3.65
C ALA A 289 20.67 -16.84 -2.25
N GLN A 290 21.93 -16.55 -1.96
CA GLN A 290 22.39 -16.03 -0.67
C GLN A 290 22.09 -14.53 -0.55
N MET A 291 21.88 -14.08 0.68
CA MET A 291 21.59 -12.68 0.98
C MET A 291 22.69 -11.74 0.45
N ASP A 292 23.95 -12.05 0.73
CA ASP A 292 25.08 -11.23 0.28
C ASP A 292 25.12 -11.09 -1.25
N ALA A 293 24.87 -12.16 -2.00
CA ALA A 293 24.80 -12.12 -3.46
C ALA A 293 23.66 -11.22 -3.97
N LEU A 294 22.50 -11.23 -3.29
CA LEU A 294 21.35 -10.40 -3.67
C LEU A 294 21.50 -8.94 -3.25
N LEU A 295 22.10 -8.67 -2.09
CA LEU A 295 22.41 -7.30 -1.66
C LEU A 295 23.49 -6.63 -2.52
N ASN A 296 24.46 -7.38 -3.02
CA ASN A 296 25.54 -6.86 -3.86
C ASN A 296 25.21 -6.81 -5.37
N VAL A 297 23.94 -6.89 -5.75
CA VAL A 297 23.50 -6.61 -7.12
C VAL A 297 23.51 -5.10 -7.37
N HIS A 298 24.26 -4.63 -8.37
CA HIS A 298 24.40 -3.22 -8.69
C HIS A 298 23.62 -2.77 -9.92
N SER A 299 23.18 -3.70 -10.76
CA SER A 299 22.41 -3.39 -11.97
C SER A 299 21.45 -4.50 -12.36
N VAL A 300 20.45 -4.13 -13.16
CA VAL A 300 19.52 -5.09 -13.77
C VAL A 300 20.24 -6.10 -14.65
N GLN A 301 21.25 -5.64 -15.40
CA GLN A 301 22.04 -6.46 -16.30
C GLN A 301 22.81 -7.55 -15.53
N GLU A 302 23.48 -7.17 -14.44
CA GLU A 302 24.19 -8.09 -13.56
C GLU A 302 23.27 -9.18 -12.99
N LEU A 303 22.09 -8.77 -12.49
CA LEU A 303 21.10 -9.73 -11.99
C LEU A 303 20.62 -10.65 -13.10
N HIS A 304 20.40 -10.11 -14.30
CA HIS A 304 19.97 -10.91 -15.45
C HIS A 304 21.00 -11.99 -15.82
N GLU A 305 22.27 -11.65 -15.84
CA GLU A 305 23.35 -12.60 -16.10
C GLU A 305 23.42 -13.70 -15.03
N ARG A 306 23.36 -13.31 -13.76
CA ARG A 306 23.39 -14.22 -12.62
C ARG A 306 22.18 -15.17 -12.59
N LEU A 307 20.97 -14.66 -12.74
CA LEU A 307 19.75 -15.47 -12.71
C LEU A 307 19.47 -16.17 -14.05
N GLY A 308 19.95 -15.62 -15.16
CA GLY A 308 19.86 -16.21 -16.49
C GLY A 308 20.61 -17.54 -16.58
N ALA A 309 21.76 -17.66 -15.92
CA ALA A 309 22.53 -18.92 -15.80
C ALA A 309 21.72 -20.05 -15.14
N ALA A 310 20.72 -19.72 -14.29
CA ALA A 310 19.79 -20.69 -13.71
C ALA A 310 18.55 -20.96 -14.59
N GLY A 311 18.46 -20.31 -15.77
CA GLY A 311 17.38 -20.50 -16.75
C GLY A 311 16.19 -19.55 -16.55
N LEU A 312 16.34 -18.39 -15.90
CA LEU A 312 15.31 -17.38 -15.82
C LEU A 312 15.31 -16.49 -17.08
N SER A 313 14.11 -16.13 -17.52
CA SER A 313 13.93 -15.12 -18.59
C SER A 313 14.15 -13.71 -18.05
N ALA A 314 14.47 -12.76 -18.93
CA ALA A 314 14.61 -11.34 -18.57
C ALA A 314 13.38 -10.77 -17.83
N SER A 315 12.16 -11.18 -18.22
CA SER A 315 10.95 -10.76 -17.53
C SER A 315 10.84 -11.33 -16.12
N ALA A 316 11.22 -12.60 -15.91
CA ALA A 316 11.24 -13.22 -14.59
C ALA A 316 12.29 -12.57 -13.69
N THR A 317 13.49 -12.28 -14.22
CA THR A 317 14.56 -11.58 -13.50
C THR A 317 14.10 -10.21 -13.01
N ARG A 318 13.44 -9.42 -13.88
CA ARG A 318 12.86 -8.11 -13.48
C ARG A 318 11.87 -8.26 -12.33
N LEU A 319 10.98 -9.26 -12.39
CA LEU A 319 10.03 -9.51 -11.30
C LEU A 319 10.73 -9.91 -9.99
N ILE A 320 11.83 -10.66 -10.04
CA ILE A 320 12.64 -10.97 -8.85
C ILE A 320 13.30 -9.71 -8.31
N LEU A 321 13.82 -8.82 -9.17
CA LEU A 321 14.37 -7.54 -8.72
C LEU A 321 13.30 -6.70 -8.01
N ILE A 322 12.16 -6.47 -8.64
CA ILE A 322 11.07 -5.65 -8.10
C ILE A 322 10.50 -6.24 -6.81
N ASN A 323 10.34 -7.57 -6.74
CA ASN A 323 9.61 -8.20 -5.64
C ASN A 323 10.51 -8.81 -4.55
N THR A 324 11.80 -8.97 -4.80
CA THR A 324 12.75 -9.57 -3.84
C THR A 324 13.90 -8.62 -3.52
N VAL A 325 14.70 -8.24 -4.53
CA VAL A 325 15.95 -7.51 -4.30
C VAL A 325 15.67 -6.12 -3.73
N ALA A 326 14.84 -5.32 -4.40
CA ALA A 326 14.52 -3.98 -3.93
C ALA A 326 13.87 -3.96 -2.52
N PRO A 327 12.87 -4.81 -2.19
CA PRO A 327 12.36 -4.92 -0.83
C PRO A 327 13.39 -5.39 0.21
N LEU A 328 14.33 -6.28 -0.15
CA LEU A 328 15.40 -6.72 0.74
C LEU A 328 16.39 -5.60 1.03
N LEU A 329 16.84 -4.87 0.00
CA LEU A 329 17.69 -3.69 0.14
C LEU A 329 17.04 -2.65 1.04
N TYR A 330 15.77 -2.34 0.78
CA TYR A 330 15.02 -1.34 1.56
C TYR A 330 14.86 -1.78 3.02
N ALA A 331 14.50 -3.04 3.28
CA ALA A 331 14.36 -3.58 4.62
C ALA A 331 15.70 -3.57 5.38
N TYR A 332 16.78 -3.96 4.70
CA TYR A 332 18.13 -4.00 5.28
C TYR A 332 18.61 -2.59 5.64
N GLY A 333 18.47 -1.63 4.72
CA GLY A 333 18.81 -0.22 4.94
C GLY A 333 18.00 0.41 6.08
N SER A 334 16.68 0.23 6.05
CA SER A 334 15.79 0.77 7.08
C SER A 334 16.09 0.19 8.47
N SER A 335 16.41 -1.11 8.57
CA SER A 335 16.73 -1.74 9.86
C SER A 335 18.04 -1.29 10.46
N ARG A 336 18.94 -0.73 9.66
CA ARG A 336 20.27 -0.26 10.08
C ARG A 336 20.40 1.26 10.11
N GLY A 337 19.41 1.99 9.60
CA GLY A 337 19.50 3.45 9.41
C GLY A 337 20.50 3.85 8.32
N GLU A 338 20.74 3.00 7.32
CA GLU A 338 21.68 3.23 6.23
C GLU A 338 20.93 3.57 4.94
N GLU A 339 20.79 4.87 4.65
CA GLU A 339 20.05 5.39 3.47
C GLU A 339 20.57 4.86 2.13
N LYS A 340 21.88 4.62 1.99
CA LYS A 340 22.48 4.09 0.77
C LYS A 340 21.78 2.85 0.20
N TRP A 341 21.17 2.01 1.06
CA TRP A 341 20.47 0.81 0.64
C TRP A 341 19.04 1.08 0.22
N THR A 342 18.36 2.02 0.91
CA THR A 342 17.01 2.45 0.55
C THR A 342 17.01 3.23 -0.75
N ASP A 343 17.97 4.13 -0.95
CA ASP A 343 18.14 4.90 -2.19
C ASP A 343 18.42 3.97 -3.36
N ARG A 344 19.35 3.04 -3.20
CA ARG A 344 19.66 2.05 -4.24
C ARG A 344 18.45 1.19 -4.61
N ALA A 345 17.61 0.80 -3.64
CA ALA A 345 16.37 0.07 -3.92
C ALA A 345 15.41 0.90 -4.79
N THR A 346 15.33 2.20 -4.54
CA THR A 346 14.49 3.14 -5.30
C THR A 346 15.07 3.39 -6.70
N ASP A 347 16.37 3.69 -6.80
CA ASP A 347 17.08 3.92 -8.07
C ASP A 347 16.92 2.73 -9.02
N MET A 348 17.09 1.50 -8.51
CA MET A 348 16.89 0.30 -9.31
C MET A 348 15.46 0.18 -9.86
N LEU A 349 14.44 0.62 -9.11
CA LEU A 349 13.05 0.62 -9.59
C LEU A 349 12.80 1.71 -10.62
N GLU A 350 13.48 2.85 -10.52
CA GLU A 350 13.40 3.94 -11.49
C GLU A 350 14.07 3.59 -12.83
N GLU A 351 15.20 2.89 -12.79
CA GLU A 351 15.92 2.41 -13.99
C GLU A 351 15.16 1.32 -14.75
N LEU A 352 14.36 0.52 -14.05
CA LEU A 352 13.60 -0.56 -14.68
C LEU A 352 12.41 -0.04 -15.48
N PRO A 353 12.13 -0.58 -16.67
CA PRO A 353 10.94 -0.21 -17.42
C PRO A 353 9.67 -0.62 -16.68
N ALA A 354 8.60 0.13 -16.92
CA ALA A 354 7.29 -0.14 -16.34
C ALA A 354 6.82 -1.57 -16.59
N GLU A 355 6.16 -2.15 -15.60
CA GLU A 355 5.50 -3.44 -15.72
C GLU A 355 4.36 -3.38 -16.77
N ASN A 356 4.07 -4.49 -17.43
CA ASN A 356 2.96 -4.60 -18.35
C ASN A 356 1.84 -5.43 -17.74
N ASN A 357 0.87 -4.77 -17.11
CA ASN A 357 -0.31 -5.42 -16.54
C ASN A 357 -1.58 -4.58 -16.78
N ARG A 358 -2.75 -5.19 -16.51
CA ARG A 358 -4.05 -4.55 -16.73
C ARG A 358 -4.21 -3.26 -15.93
N ILE A 359 -3.71 -3.22 -14.69
CA ILE A 359 -3.83 -2.05 -13.81
C ILE A 359 -3.17 -0.84 -14.48
N LEU A 360 -1.93 -1.01 -14.92
CA LEU A 360 -1.13 0.09 -15.49
C LEU A 360 -1.64 0.57 -16.83
N ARG A 361 -2.25 -0.32 -17.64
CA ARG A 361 -2.89 0.08 -18.91
C ARG A 361 -4.01 1.08 -18.69
N VAL A 362 -4.89 0.82 -17.72
CA VAL A 362 -5.99 1.73 -17.38
C VAL A 362 -5.47 3.11 -16.93
N TRP A 363 -4.43 3.15 -16.09
CA TRP A 363 -3.83 4.42 -15.66
C TRP A 363 -3.22 5.21 -16.83
N LYS A 364 -2.57 4.52 -17.78
CA LYS A 364 -2.05 5.15 -19.02
C LYS A 364 -3.17 5.69 -19.90
N GLU A 365 -4.27 4.96 -20.04
CA GLU A 365 -5.47 5.39 -20.78
C GLU A 365 -6.09 6.66 -20.16
N CYS A 366 -5.97 6.83 -18.85
CA CYS A 366 -6.40 8.05 -18.14
C CYS A 366 -5.39 9.22 -18.21
N GLY A 367 -4.30 9.09 -19.00
CA GLY A 367 -3.34 10.16 -19.26
C GLY A 367 -2.15 10.20 -18.31
N LEU A 368 -1.98 9.23 -17.39
CA LEU A 368 -0.80 9.19 -16.53
C LEU A 368 0.41 8.64 -17.28
N ARG A 369 1.54 9.32 -17.15
CA ARG A 369 2.83 8.84 -17.65
C ARG A 369 3.34 7.74 -16.72
N VAL A 370 3.56 6.54 -17.27
CA VAL A 370 4.05 5.37 -16.53
C VAL A 370 5.22 4.79 -17.30
N THR A 371 6.44 5.08 -16.87
CA THR A 371 7.69 4.78 -17.59
C THR A 371 8.57 3.78 -16.87
N SER A 372 8.53 3.75 -15.54
CA SER A 372 9.42 2.97 -14.70
C SER A 372 8.68 1.90 -13.86
N ALA A 373 9.44 0.98 -13.29
CA ALA A 373 8.90 0.05 -12.31
C ALA A 373 8.52 0.78 -11.00
N ALA A 374 9.17 1.90 -10.68
CA ALA A 374 8.80 2.78 -9.58
C ALA A 374 7.36 3.29 -9.76
N ASP A 375 7.04 3.86 -10.94
CA ASP A 375 5.67 4.27 -11.30
C ASP A 375 4.70 3.09 -11.17
N SER A 376 5.11 1.92 -11.64
CA SER A 376 4.27 0.71 -11.60
C SER A 376 3.93 0.31 -10.17
N GLN A 377 4.91 0.30 -9.27
CA GLN A 377 4.72 -0.07 -7.87
C GLN A 377 3.91 0.99 -7.13
N ALA A 378 4.09 2.28 -7.42
CA ALA A 378 3.28 3.37 -6.88
C ALA A 378 1.79 3.22 -7.27
N LEU A 379 1.49 2.97 -8.55
CA LEU A 379 0.10 2.79 -9.01
C LEU A 379 -0.55 1.50 -8.53
N ILE A 380 0.22 0.42 -8.34
CA ILE A 380 -0.27 -0.79 -7.69
C ILE A 380 -0.62 -0.51 -6.22
N GLN A 381 0.19 0.30 -5.52
CA GLN A 381 -0.08 0.76 -4.15
C GLN A 381 -1.37 1.58 -4.11
N LEU A 382 -1.48 2.58 -5.00
CA LEU A 382 -2.66 3.42 -5.11
C LEU A 382 -3.92 2.58 -5.29
N LYS A 383 -3.90 1.62 -6.24
CA LYS A 383 -5.05 0.75 -6.45
C LYS A 383 -5.41 -0.03 -5.21
N LYS A 384 -4.46 -0.76 -4.64
CA LYS A 384 -4.72 -1.71 -3.54
C LYS A 384 -5.08 -1.04 -2.22
N MET A 385 -4.42 0.07 -1.89
CA MET A 385 -4.54 0.68 -0.56
C MET A 385 -5.52 1.84 -0.52
N TYR A 386 -5.84 2.42 -1.67
CA TYR A 386 -6.74 3.57 -1.77
C TYR A 386 -7.99 3.26 -2.60
N CYS A 387 -7.82 2.88 -3.88
CA CYS A 387 -8.98 2.71 -4.77
C CYS A 387 -9.86 1.50 -4.39
N ASP A 388 -9.25 0.32 -4.14
CA ASP A 388 -9.98 -0.90 -3.75
C ASP A 388 -10.64 -0.78 -2.37
N ARG A 389 -10.15 0.15 -1.53
CA ARG A 389 -10.67 0.42 -0.19
C ARG A 389 -11.61 1.62 -0.12
N LEU A 390 -11.88 2.26 -1.27
CA LEU A 390 -12.67 3.48 -1.35
C LEU A 390 -12.14 4.63 -0.47
N ASP A 391 -10.82 4.66 -0.25
CA ASP A 391 -10.15 5.64 0.62
C ASP A 391 -9.79 6.91 -0.16
N CYS A 392 -10.76 7.44 -0.93
CA CYS A 392 -10.57 8.59 -1.79
C CYS A 392 -10.27 9.87 -1.01
N LEU A 393 -10.75 9.97 0.22
CA LEU A 393 -10.50 11.13 1.09
C LEU A 393 -9.05 11.26 1.56
N ARG A 394 -8.27 10.16 1.53
CA ARG A 394 -6.83 10.16 1.84
C ARG A 394 -5.95 10.22 0.59
N CYS A 395 -6.56 10.19 -0.59
CA CYS A 395 -5.88 10.15 -1.87
C CYS A 395 -5.72 11.56 -2.46
N GLN A 396 -4.52 11.92 -2.95
CA GLN A 396 -4.29 13.22 -3.58
C GLN A 396 -5.11 13.41 -4.88
N PHE A 397 -5.37 12.33 -5.61
CA PHE A 397 -6.25 12.40 -6.78
C PHE A 397 -7.72 12.59 -6.38
N GLY A 398 -8.16 11.92 -5.32
CA GLY A 398 -9.48 12.16 -4.73
C GLY A 398 -9.62 13.58 -4.19
N TYR A 399 -8.58 14.09 -3.52
CA TYR A 399 -8.53 15.48 -3.07
C TYR A 399 -8.67 16.48 -4.24
N ALA A 400 -7.90 16.30 -5.31
CA ALA A 400 -7.97 17.18 -6.47
C ALA A 400 -9.37 17.15 -7.11
N TYR A 401 -9.98 15.97 -7.20
CA TYR A 401 -11.33 15.77 -7.72
C TYR A 401 -12.36 16.56 -6.89
N LEU A 402 -12.40 16.36 -5.58
CA LEU A 402 -13.35 17.00 -4.70
C LEU A 402 -13.16 18.52 -4.60
N ARG A 403 -11.90 18.98 -4.63
CA ARG A 403 -11.61 20.42 -4.63
C ARG A 403 -12.06 21.12 -5.92
N SER A 404 -11.96 20.46 -7.06
CA SER A 404 -12.45 21.01 -8.35
C SER A 404 -13.97 21.17 -8.35
N SER A 405 -14.67 20.38 -7.59
CA SER A 405 -16.13 20.41 -7.44
C SER A 405 -16.57 21.52 -6.51
N ALA A 406 -15.88 21.74 -5.39
CA ALA A 406 -16.13 22.86 -4.50
C ALA A 406 -16.01 24.20 -5.24
N ALA A 407 -14.95 24.38 -6.05
CA ALA A 407 -14.74 25.59 -6.86
C ALA A 407 -15.80 25.80 -7.97
N ARG A 408 -16.51 24.77 -8.40
CA ARG A 408 -17.67 24.86 -9.33
C ARG A 408 -18.93 25.32 -8.62
N GLY A 409 -19.15 24.88 -7.38
CA GLY A 409 -20.29 25.27 -6.55
C GLY A 409 -20.30 26.77 -6.23
N ASP A 410 -19.15 27.34 -5.90
CA ASP A 410 -19.00 28.78 -5.61
C ASP A 410 -19.30 29.67 -6.82
N ARG A 411 -19.08 29.22 -8.05
CA ARG A 411 -19.40 30.00 -9.27
C ARG A 411 -20.90 29.99 -9.63
N GLN A 412 -21.65 29.01 -9.17
CA GLN A 412 -23.09 28.92 -9.42
C GLN A 412 -23.92 29.65 -8.34
N GLY A 413 -23.36 29.91 -7.17
CA GLY A 413 -24.01 30.68 -6.10
C GLY A 413 -23.89 32.19 -6.25
N GLY A 414 -23.08 32.70 -7.20
CA GLY A 414 -22.79 34.13 -7.40
C GLY A 414 -23.65 34.85 -8.46
N THR A 415 -24.66 34.19 -9.03
CA THR A 415 -25.58 34.82 -10.00
C THR A 415 -26.99 34.81 -9.46
N THR A 416 -27.27 35.75 -8.52
CA THR A 416 -28.64 36.19 -8.22
C THR A 416 -28.69 37.70 -8.28
N GLU A 417 -29.43 38.15 -9.31
CA GLU A 417 -30.23 39.38 -9.38
C GLU A 417 -29.53 40.75 -9.31
N SER A 418 -29.32 41.30 -10.51
CA SER A 418 -29.64 42.69 -10.74
C SER A 418 -30.84 42.72 -11.69
N THR A 419 -32.05 42.70 -11.13
CA THR A 419 -33.25 43.18 -11.80
C THR A 419 -33.19 44.68 -11.88
N ASP A 420 -32.72 45.17 -12.99
CA ASP A 420 -32.84 46.57 -13.36
C ASP A 420 -34.29 46.80 -13.84
N THR A 421 -35.10 47.34 -12.94
CA THR A 421 -36.41 47.92 -13.24
C THR A 421 -36.19 49.28 -13.86
N THR A 422 -36.10 49.35 -15.16
CA THR A 422 -36.35 50.63 -15.88
C THR A 422 -37.80 50.77 -16.16
N ASP A 423 -38.42 51.69 -15.43
CA ASP A 423 -39.76 52.20 -15.62
C ASP A 423 -39.79 53.00 -16.96
N PRO A 424 -40.82 52.87 -17.82
CA PRO A 424 -41.01 53.68 -18.99
C PRO A 424 -41.98 54.82 -18.73
N LEU A 425 -41.48 56.03 -18.60
CA LEU A 425 -42.30 57.25 -18.79
C LEU A 425 -41.40 58.37 -19.37
N GLY A 426 -41.84 58.84 -20.59
CA GLY A 426 -41.39 60.05 -21.22
C GLY A 426 -41.36 59.96 -22.72
#